data_68645880e8448b766718fba8ef10fc53
#
_entry.id   68645880e8448b766718fba8ef10fc53
#
_cell.length_a   1.000
_cell.length_b   1.000
_cell.length_c   1.000
_cell.angle_alpha   90.00
_cell.angle_beta   90.00
_cell.angle_gamma   90.00
#
_symmetry.space_group_name_H-M   'P 1'
#
loop_
_entity.id
_entity.type
_entity.pdbx_description
1 polymer ?
#
loop_
_entity_poly.entity_id
_entity_poly.type
_entity_poly.pdbx_seq_one_letter_code
_entity_poly.pdbx_strand_id
1 'polypeptide(L)'
;MGYLVATDGSDVSSTAVAYAAAEACVWDRPLTIVHVLTPEPQLVDGELVLPGSEAAIESGHDTLAAAEALAVEAADAHDGDLTVSTELLAGWPAETITDYAAANGFDGIVVGHRGRSEVAGDALGSVAKSVLDKASVPVTILK
;
A
#
# COMPACT_ATOMS: atom_id res chain seq x y z
N MET A 1 16.13 1.68 3.26
CA MET A 1 15.77 3.10 3.47
C MET A 1 14.86 3.56 2.36
N GLY A 2 13.95 4.43 2.67
CA GLY A 2 12.91 4.90 1.76
C GLY A 2 11.56 4.80 2.40
N TYR A 3 10.53 5.03 1.59
CA TYR A 3 9.15 5.00 2.06
C TYR A 3 8.44 3.73 1.60
N LEU A 4 7.57 3.22 2.45
CA LEU A 4 6.71 2.08 2.16
C LEU A 4 5.27 2.57 2.08
N VAL A 5 4.56 2.23 1.02
CA VAL A 5 3.13 2.51 0.91
C VAL A 5 2.40 1.21 0.62
N ALA A 6 1.29 1.00 1.31
CA ALA A 6 0.44 -0.16 1.08
C ALA A 6 -0.79 0.26 0.27
N THR A 7 -1.17 -0.56 -0.69
CA THR A 7 -2.35 -0.34 -1.52
C THR A 7 -3.23 -1.59 -1.54
N ASP A 8 -4.53 -1.38 -1.51
CA ASP A 8 -5.54 -2.43 -1.74
C ASP A 8 -6.35 -2.16 -3.01
N GLY A 9 -5.92 -1.17 -3.80
CA GLY A 9 -6.60 -0.76 -5.02
C GLY A 9 -7.77 0.21 -4.81
N SER A 10 -8.06 0.59 -3.56
CA SER A 10 -9.10 1.57 -3.26
C SER A 10 -8.66 2.99 -3.64
N ASP A 11 -9.63 3.91 -3.76
CA ASP A 11 -9.35 5.32 -4.07
C ASP A 11 -8.49 5.97 -2.98
N VAL A 12 -8.74 5.64 -1.72
CA VAL A 12 -7.97 6.17 -0.59
C VAL A 12 -6.52 5.67 -0.66
N SER A 13 -6.31 4.40 -0.95
CA SER A 13 -4.95 3.87 -1.09
C SER A 13 -4.23 4.43 -2.31
N SER A 14 -4.96 4.73 -3.39
CA SER A 14 -4.40 5.39 -4.57
C SER A 14 -3.91 6.80 -4.23
N THR A 15 -4.68 7.53 -3.42
CA THR A 15 -4.25 8.84 -2.88
C THR A 15 -2.98 8.70 -2.03
N ALA A 16 -2.93 7.65 -1.21
CA ALA A 16 -1.74 7.36 -0.40
C ALA A 16 -0.51 7.08 -1.25
N VAL A 17 -0.66 6.34 -2.35
CA VAL A 17 0.44 6.07 -3.29
C VAL A 17 0.97 7.36 -3.91
N ALA A 18 0.08 8.23 -4.39
CA ALA A 18 0.48 9.50 -4.99
C ALA A 18 1.20 10.41 -3.97
N TYR A 19 0.67 10.47 -2.76
CA TYR A 19 1.30 11.23 -1.67
C TYR A 19 2.70 10.69 -1.34
N ALA A 20 2.82 9.38 -1.18
CA ALA A 20 4.09 8.74 -0.86
C ALA A 20 5.13 8.97 -1.96
N ALA A 21 4.72 8.93 -3.22
CA ALA A 21 5.60 9.22 -4.35
C ALA A 21 6.12 10.66 -4.31
N ALA A 22 5.25 11.62 -4.04
CA ALA A 22 5.64 13.04 -3.91
C ALA A 22 6.60 13.25 -2.75
N GLU A 23 6.33 12.65 -1.59
CA GLU A 23 7.22 12.72 -0.43
C GLU A 23 8.59 12.10 -0.72
N ALA A 24 8.60 10.94 -1.36
CA ALA A 24 9.84 10.26 -1.74
C ALA A 24 10.69 11.13 -2.68
N CYS A 25 10.05 11.85 -3.61
CA CYS A 25 10.75 12.79 -4.48
C CYS A 25 11.37 13.94 -3.68
N VAL A 26 10.61 14.54 -2.75
CA VAL A 26 11.08 15.66 -1.93
C VAL A 26 12.30 15.28 -1.11
N TRP A 27 12.29 14.09 -0.53
CA TRP A 27 13.37 13.62 0.34
C TRP A 27 14.45 12.83 -0.40
N ASP A 28 14.34 12.70 -1.72
CA ASP A 28 15.27 11.93 -2.55
C ASP A 28 15.45 10.49 -2.03
N ARG A 29 14.32 9.81 -1.84
CA ARG A 29 14.27 8.44 -1.31
C ARG A 29 13.52 7.52 -2.27
N PRO A 30 13.85 6.23 -2.28
CA PRO A 30 13.09 5.26 -3.06
C PRO A 30 11.72 5.00 -2.43
N LEU A 31 10.78 4.55 -3.24
CA LEU A 31 9.44 4.16 -2.83
C LEU A 31 9.24 2.67 -3.09
N THR A 32 8.75 1.94 -2.11
CA THR A 32 8.29 0.57 -2.29
C THR A 32 6.78 0.53 -2.07
N ILE A 33 6.08 -0.04 -3.03
CA ILE A 33 4.64 -0.21 -2.99
C ILE A 33 4.35 -1.68 -2.71
N VAL A 34 3.56 -1.96 -1.68
CA VAL A 34 3.17 -3.33 -1.35
C VAL A 34 1.67 -3.51 -1.44
N HIS A 35 1.27 -4.69 -1.84
CA HIS A 35 -0.10 -5.19 -1.76
C HIS A 35 -0.07 -6.51 -1.01
N VAL A 36 -0.96 -6.69 -0.05
CA VAL A 36 -1.00 -7.89 0.79
C VAL A 36 -2.18 -8.76 0.39
N LEU A 37 -1.89 -9.97 -0.05
CA LEU A 37 -2.91 -10.99 -0.28
C LEU A 37 -3.32 -11.55 1.08
N THR A 38 -4.59 -11.33 1.45
CA THR A 38 -5.11 -11.82 2.73
C THR A 38 -5.43 -13.31 2.65
N PRO A 39 -5.43 -14.02 3.80
CA PRO A 39 -5.81 -15.43 3.82
C PRO A 39 -7.32 -15.66 3.68
N GLU A 40 -8.11 -14.62 3.46
CA GLU A 40 -9.56 -14.72 3.30
C GLU A 40 -9.95 -14.65 1.82
N PRO A 41 -11.03 -15.38 1.41
CA PRO A 41 -11.57 -15.24 0.06
C PRO A 41 -12.03 -13.81 -0.21
N GLN A 42 -11.84 -13.32 -1.42
CA GLN A 42 -12.23 -11.96 -1.82
C GLN A 42 -13.13 -11.99 -3.05
N LEU A 43 -14.00 -10.99 -3.16
CA LEU A 43 -14.79 -10.76 -4.37
C LEU A 43 -14.03 -9.85 -5.31
N VAL A 44 -13.77 -10.34 -6.52
CA VAL A 44 -13.14 -9.57 -7.59
C VAL A 44 -14.07 -9.63 -8.80
N ASP A 45 -14.56 -8.49 -9.23
CA ASP A 45 -15.50 -8.38 -10.36
C ASP A 45 -16.73 -9.30 -10.23
N GLY A 46 -17.24 -9.45 -9.02
CA GLY A 46 -18.41 -10.28 -8.72
C GLY A 46 -18.13 -11.78 -8.58
N GLU A 47 -16.88 -12.19 -8.71
CA GLU A 47 -16.47 -13.59 -8.54
C GLU A 47 -15.70 -13.79 -7.25
N LEU A 48 -15.91 -14.93 -6.61
CA LEU A 48 -15.18 -15.31 -5.40
C LEU A 48 -13.79 -15.82 -5.78
N VAL A 49 -12.77 -15.14 -5.28
CA VAL A 49 -11.37 -15.50 -5.52
C VAL A 49 -10.79 -16.10 -4.25
N LEU A 50 -10.28 -17.31 -4.36
CA LEU A 50 -9.69 -18.04 -3.24
C LEU A 50 -8.26 -17.56 -2.96
N PRO A 51 -7.84 -17.52 -1.67
CA PRO A 51 -6.49 -17.15 -1.30
C PRO A 51 -5.45 -18.06 -1.97
N GLY A 52 -4.36 -17.46 -2.46
CA GLY A 52 -3.26 -18.22 -3.07
C GLY A 52 -3.55 -18.78 -4.45
N SER A 53 -4.73 -18.52 -5.02
CA SER A 53 -5.06 -18.95 -6.39
C SER A 53 -4.30 -18.09 -7.42
N GLU A 54 -4.18 -18.62 -8.65
CA GLU A 54 -3.60 -17.82 -9.74
C GLU A 54 -4.37 -16.52 -9.96
N ALA A 55 -5.70 -16.57 -9.85
CA ALA A 55 -6.54 -15.39 -10.00
C ALA A 55 -6.24 -14.34 -8.92
N ALA A 56 -6.02 -14.75 -7.68
CA ALA A 56 -5.67 -13.84 -6.59
C ALA A 56 -4.30 -13.19 -6.84
N ILE A 57 -3.32 -13.98 -7.25
CA ILE A 57 -1.96 -13.49 -7.55
C ILE A 57 -1.98 -12.52 -8.72
N GLU A 58 -2.69 -12.85 -9.80
CA GLU A 58 -2.83 -12.01 -10.97
C GLU A 58 -3.51 -10.68 -10.62
N SER A 59 -4.61 -10.73 -9.87
CA SER A 59 -5.31 -9.53 -9.39
C SER A 59 -4.40 -8.67 -8.53
N GLY A 60 -3.58 -9.28 -7.67
CA GLY A 60 -2.60 -8.57 -6.84
C GLY A 60 -1.55 -7.85 -7.69
N HIS A 61 -1.03 -8.52 -8.72
CA HIS A 61 -0.06 -7.89 -9.63
C HIS A 61 -0.69 -6.75 -10.44
N ASP A 62 -1.97 -6.88 -10.83
CA ASP A 62 -2.69 -5.80 -11.52
C ASP A 62 -2.85 -4.59 -10.61
N THR A 63 -3.17 -4.81 -9.34
CA THR A 63 -3.26 -3.74 -8.33
C THR A 63 -1.91 -3.01 -8.19
N LEU A 64 -0.83 -3.75 -8.10
CA LEU A 64 0.52 -3.18 -8.00
C LEU A 64 0.93 -2.41 -9.26
N ALA A 65 0.61 -2.93 -10.44
CA ALA A 65 0.92 -2.27 -11.70
C ALA A 65 0.20 -0.92 -11.82
N ALA A 66 -1.07 -0.87 -11.43
CA ALA A 66 -1.84 0.38 -11.42
C ALA A 66 -1.25 1.39 -10.42
N ALA A 67 -0.85 0.93 -9.24
CA ALA A 67 -0.23 1.78 -8.23
C ALA A 67 1.13 2.31 -8.69
N GLU A 68 1.94 1.48 -9.32
CA GLU A 68 3.23 1.91 -9.88
C GLU A 68 3.05 3.02 -10.92
N ALA A 69 2.06 2.89 -11.81
CA ALA A 69 1.74 3.93 -12.79
C ALA A 69 1.37 5.25 -12.13
N LEU A 70 0.57 5.20 -11.06
CA LEU A 70 0.21 6.38 -10.27
C LEU A 70 1.43 7.03 -9.63
N ALA A 71 2.34 6.22 -9.09
CA ALA A 71 3.55 6.73 -8.45
C ALA A 71 4.45 7.44 -9.46
N VAL A 72 4.63 6.86 -10.63
CA VAL A 72 5.44 7.45 -11.72
C VAL A 72 4.82 8.76 -12.17
N GLU A 73 3.50 8.81 -12.36
CA GLU A 73 2.77 10.02 -12.73
C GLU A 73 2.95 11.13 -11.69
N ALA A 74 2.83 10.79 -10.40
CA ALA A 74 3.02 11.75 -9.32
C ALA A 74 4.46 12.27 -9.27
N ALA A 75 5.45 11.41 -9.50
CA ALA A 75 6.85 11.80 -9.55
C ALA A 75 7.12 12.77 -10.70
N ASP A 76 6.56 12.50 -11.88
CA ASP A 76 6.71 13.37 -13.05
C ASP A 76 6.12 14.76 -12.80
N ALA A 77 5.00 14.84 -12.08
CA ALA A 77 4.37 16.12 -11.72
C ALA A 77 5.24 16.96 -10.77
N HIS A 78 6.17 16.34 -10.05
CA HIS A 78 7.09 17.01 -9.13
C HIS A 78 8.51 17.11 -9.67
N ASP A 79 8.71 16.88 -10.98
CA ASP A 79 10.01 16.92 -11.65
C ASP A 79 11.07 16.05 -10.96
N GLY A 80 10.64 14.95 -10.37
CA GLY A 80 11.49 14.08 -9.58
C GLY A 80 11.89 12.79 -10.29
N ASP A 81 13.10 12.33 -9.99
CA ASP A 81 13.54 10.99 -10.33
C ASP A 81 13.16 10.07 -9.16
N LEU A 82 12.24 9.17 -9.38
CA LEU A 82 11.78 8.25 -8.34
C LEU A 82 12.11 6.81 -8.70
N THR A 83 12.81 6.13 -7.79
CA THR A 83 12.98 4.69 -7.90
C THR A 83 11.80 4.01 -7.22
N VAL A 84 11.00 3.30 -8.00
CA VAL A 84 9.80 2.60 -7.50
C VAL A 84 10.01 1.10 -7.57
N SER A 85 9.72 0.41 -6.48
CA SER A 85 9.69 -1.05 -6.43
C SER A 85 8.31 -1.50 -5.98
N THR A 86 7.90 -2.68 -6.41
CA THR A 86 6.63 -3.28 -5.99
C THR A 86 6.87 -4.66 -5.41
N GLU A 87 6.10 -5.02 -4.38
CA GLU A 87 6.16 -6.34 -3.77
C GLU A 87 4.75 -6.84 -3.46
N LEU A 88 4.48 -8.07 -3.86
CA LEU A 88 3.26 -8.77 -3.51
C LEU A 88 3.55 -9.63 -2.28
N LEU A 89 2.88 -9.30 -1.18
CA LEU A 89 3.06 -9.98 0.11
C LEU A 89 1.81 -10.82 0.41
N ALA A 90 1.92 -11.73 1.37
CA ALA A 90 0.80 -12.56 1.78
C ALA A 90 0.76 -12.62 3.30
N GLY A 91 -0.45 -12.54 3.87
CA GLY A 91 -0.67 -12.61 5.31
C GLY A 91 -1.76 -11.65 5.78
N TRP A 92 -1.79 -11.39 7.07
CA TRP A 92 -2.69 -10.38 7.63
C TRP A 92 -2.09 -8.99 7.36
N PRO A 93 -2.88 -8.05 6.82
CA PRO A 93 -2.32 -6.81 6.27
C PRO A 93 -1.45 -6.02 7.23
N ALA A 94 -1.96 -5.65 8.39
CA ALA A 94 -1.20 -4.79 9.30
C ALA A 94 0.09 -5.44 9.79
N GLU A 95 0.04 -6.70 10.18
CA GLU A 95 1.21 -7.44 10.65
C GLU A 95 2.25 -7.58 9.52
N THR A 96 1.78 -7.95 8.33
CA THR A 96 2.65 -8.12 7.17
C THR A 96 3.34 -6.81 6.78
N ILE A 97 2.61 -5.71 6.76
CA ILE A 97 3.14 -4.39 6.42
C ILE A 97 4.20 -3.96 7.44
N THR A 98 3.88 -4.06 8.73
CA THR A 98 4.80 -3.60 9.79
C THR A 98 6.04 -4.48 9.93
N ASP A 99 5.89 -5.79 9.75
CA ASP A 99 7.02 -6.72 9.75
C ASP A 99 7.95 -6.46 8.55
N TYR A 100 7.38 -6.23 7.38
CA TYR A 100 8.14 -5.91 6.18
C TYR A 100 8.91 -4.59 6.34
N ALA A 101 8.27 -3.58 6.90
CA ALA A 101 8.89 -2.28 7.16
C ALA A 101 10.08 -2.42 8.12
N ALA A 102 9.90 -3.17 9.21
CA ALA A 102 10.96 -3.38 10.20
C ALA A 102 12.14 -4.18 9.62
N ALA A 103 11.84 -5.24 8.88
CA ALA A 103 12.87 -6.12 8.30
C ALA A 103 13.70 -5.41 7.23
N ASN A 104 13.16 -4.42 6.55
CA ASN A 104 13.84 -3.76 5.44
C ASN A 104 14.27 -2.30 5.74
N GLY A 105 14.11 -1.83 6.96
CA GLY A 105 14.64 -0.55 7.42
C GLY A 105 14.04 0.68 6.72
N PHE A 106 12.73 0.71 6.50
CA PHE A 106 12.05 1.85 5.90
C PHE A 106 12.03 3.05 6.85
N ASP A 107 12.05 4.24 6.26
CA ASP A 107 12.01 5.51 7.01
C ASP A 107 10.59 5.89 7.45
N GLY A 108 9.58 5.34 6.80
CA GLY A 108 8.18 5.60 7.14
C GLY A 108 7.23 4.73 6.34
N ILE A 109 6.01 4.62 6.84
CA ILE A 109 4.91 3.89 6.21
C ILE A 109 3.80 4.87 5.89
N VAL A 110 3.22 4.76 4.69
CA VAL A 110 2.06 5.55 4.27
C VAL A 110 0.91 4.58 4.00
N VAL A 111 -0.24 4.83 4.60
CA VAL A 111 -1.45 4.03 4.39
C VAL A 111 -2.67 4.93 4.29
N GLY A 112 -3.72 4.45 3.62
CA GLY A 112 -5.02 5.11 3.64
C GLY A 112 -5.71 4.91 4.99
N HIS A 113 -6.58 5.85 5.36
CA HIS A 113 -7.31 5.75 6.63
C HIS A 113 -8.33 4.61 6.64
N ARG A 114 -8.75 4.14 5.46
CA ARG A 114 -9.66 3.00 5.27
C ARG A 114 -9.21 2.18 4.06
N GLY A 115 -9.64 0.93 4.02
CA GLY A 115 -9.43 0.05 2.88
C GLY A 115 -10.72 -0.19 2.09
N ARG A 116 -10.63 -1.08 1.11
CA ARG A 116 -11.73 -1.41 0.19
C ARG A 116 -12.93 -2.05 0.89
N SER A 117 -12.69 -2.81 1.94
CA SER A 117 -13.73 -3.51 2.70
C SER A 117 -14.37 -2.67 3.80
N GLU A 118 -13.91 -1.44 4.01
CA GLU A 118 -14.38 -0.58 5.08
C GLU A 118 -15.64 0.17 4.69
N VAL A 119 -16.51 0.40 5.68
CA VAL A 119 -17.73 1.18 5.49
C VAL A 119 -17.37 2.66 5.35
N ALA A 120 -18.13 3.38 4.51
CA ALA A 120 -17.93 4.83 4.33
C ALA A 120 -18.09 5.59 5.65
N GLY A 121 -17.20 6.55 5.91
CA GLY A 121 -17.19 7.36 7.13
C GLY A 121 -15.81 7.92 7.39
N ASP A 122 -15.68 8.70 8.46
CA ASP A 122 -14.42 9.31 8.86
C ASP A 122 -13.63 8.48 9.87
N ALA A 123 -14.19 7.35 10.31
CA ALA A 123 -13.52 6.48 11.27
C ALA A 123 -12.29 5.82 10.66
N LEU A 124 -11.25 5.70 11.47
CA LEU A 124 -10.03 5.02 11.08
C LEU A 124 -10.30 3.52 10.91
N GLY A 125 -9.92 2.95 9.78
CA GLY A 125 -10.10 1.53 9.48
C GLY A 125 -9.23 0.62 10.35
N SER A 126 -9.59 -0.66 10.38
CA SER A 126 -8.90 -1.66 11.21
C SER A 126 -7.43 -1.84 10.86
N VAL A 127 -7.11 -1.85 9.57
CA VAL A 127 -5.72 -2.00 9.10
C VAL A 127 -4.89 -0.78 9.53
N ALA A 128 -5.41 0.43 9.31
CA ALA A 128 -4.71 1.66 9.68
C ALA A 128 -4.46 1.74 11.19
N LYS A 129 -5.45 1.40 12.01
CA LYS A 129 -5.30 1.33 13.48
C LYS A 129 -4.21 0.34 13.88
N SER A 130 -4.25 -0.85 13.30
CA SER A 130 -3.28 -1.90 13.65
C SER A 130 -1.87 -1.56 13.20
N VAL A 131 -1.73 -0.88 12.05
CA VAL A 131 -0.42 -0.41 11.59
C VAL A 131 0.14 0.64 12.57
N LEU A 132 -0.70 1.58 13.02
CA LEU A 132 -0.28 2.57 14.02
C LEU A 132 0.21 1.91 15.31
N ASP A 133 -0.52 0.89 15.79
CA ASP A 133 -0.18 0.20 17.03
C ASP A 133 1.10 -0.61 16.92
N LYS A 134 1.35 -1.22 15.78
CA LYS A 134 2.45 -2.19 15.60
C LYS A 134 3.71 -1.58 15.01
N ALA A 135 3.62 -0.46 14.32
CA ALA A 135 4.75 0.12 13.61
C ALA A 135 5.83 0.62 14.56
N SER A 136 7.09 0.38 14.18
CA SER A 136 8.27 0.91 14.85
C SER A 136 8.87 2.12 14.11
N VAL A 137 8.24 2.56 13.03
CA VAL A 137 8.63 3.71 12.22
C VAL A 137 7.47 4.69 12.11
N PRO A 138 7.71 5.95 11.70
CA PRO A 138 6.62 6.90 11.49
C PRO A 138 5.57 6.39 10.50
N VAL A 139 4.31 6.70 10.79
CA VAL A 139 3.17 6.29 9.95
C VAL A 139 2.40 7.53 9.55
N THR A 140 2.17 7.68 8.25
CA THR A 140 1.34 8.73 7.68
C THR A 140 0.01 8.12 7.24
N ILE A 141 -1.09 8.69 7.68
CA ILE A 141 -2.43 8.24 7.34
C ILE A 141 -3.07 9.24 6.37
N LEU A 142 -3.52 8.78 5.22
CA LEU A 142 -4.19 9.61 4.21
C LEU A 142 -5.70 9.40 4.27
N LYS A 143 -6.43 10.49 4.17
CA LYS A 143 -7.90 10.47 4.06
C LYS A 143 -8.37 10.59 2.64
#